data_f90bc8a5aacf59aff41c5d6610a633c9
#
_entry.id   f90bc8a5aacf59aff41c5d6610a633c9
#
_cell.length_a   1.000
_cell.length_b   1.000
_cell.length_c   1.000
_cell.angle_alpha   90.00
_cell.angle_beta   90.00
_cell.angle_gamma   90.00
#
_symmetry.space_group_name_H-M   'P 1'
#
loop_
_entity.id
_entity.type
_entity.pdbx_description
1 polymer ?
#
loop_
_entity_poly.entity_id
_entity_poly.type
_entity_poly.pdbx_seq_one_letter_code
_entity_poly.pdbx_strand_id
1 'polypeptide(L)'
;MTRATISSRLAAGFAVLSGLGFGLPAVYGAVHYARHGEVWRFMGFPTYGHGPFEKAGIPTTVPLLAGFAAVCGAEVIAGSLLWRGRRSGKTLALALLPFEIAYWVGFALPAGPLLGAGRTIAVICFHPNEPVSCSKNTP
;
A
#
# COMPACT_ATOMS: atom_id res chain seq x y z
N MET A 1 0.84 -9.64 25.01
CA MET A 1 1.26 -9.02 23.72
C MET A 1 1.95 -7.70 24.00
N THR A 2 3.16 -7.52 23.51
CA THR A 2 3.89 -6.25 23.68
C THR A 2 3.28 -5.17 22.76
N ARG A 3 3.41 -3.87 23.13
CA ARG A 3 2.96 -2.75 22.29
C ARG A 3 3.54 -2.81 20.87
N ALA A 4 4.79 -3.23 20.73
CA ALA A 4 5.46 -3.43 19.44
C ALA A 4 4.74 -4.48 18.56
N THR A 5 4.23 -5.55 19.14
CA THR A 5 3.50 -6.59 18.40
C THR A 5 2.15 -6.08 17.90
N ILE A 6 1.45 -5.28 18.70
CA ILE A 6 0.14 -4.70 18.33
C ILE A 6 0.34 -3.72 17.18
N SER A 7 1.31 -2.80 17.29
CA SER A 7 1.61 -1.81 16.25
C SER A 7 2.00 -2.48 14.91
N SER A 8 2.83 -3.52 14.95
CA SER A 8 3.21 -4.27 13.76
C SER A 8 2.01 -4.96 13.08
N ARG A 9 1.10 -5.54 13.86
CA ARG A 9 -0.10 -6.19 13.34
C ARG A 9 -1.12 -5.20 12.78
N LEU A 10 -1.27 -4.04 13.41
CA LEU A 10 -2.11 -2.97 12.89
C LEU A 10 -1.55 -2.45 11.55
N ALA A 11 -0.25 -2.17 11.49
CA ALA A 11 0.40 -1.77 10.25
C ALA A 11 0.24 -2.82 9.14
N ALA A 12 0.39 -4.10 9.48
CA ALA A 12 0.17 -5.21 8.56
C ALA A 12 -1.29 -5.27 8.06
N GLY A 13 -2.26 -5.10 8.97
CA GLY A 13 -3.67 -5.06 8.63
C GLY A 13 -4.00 -3.93 7.65
N PHE A 14 -3.51 -2.72 7.90
CA PHE A 14 -3.69 -1.59 6.98
C PHE A 14 -3.04 -1.83 5.63
N ALA A 15 -1.82 -2.39 5.59
CA ALA A 15 -1.12 -2.68 4.34
C ALA A 15 -1.86 -3.75 3.51
N VAL A 16 -2.31 -4.83 4.13
CA VAL A 16 -3.06 -5.88 3.43
C VAL A 16 -4.42 -5.37 2.95
N LEU A 17 -5.14 -4.62 3.80
CA LEU A 17 -6.44 -4.05 3.44
C LEU A 17 -6.32 -3.07 2.27
N SER A 18 -5.34 -2.17 2.31
CA SER A 18 -5.07 -1.23 1.23
C SER A 18 -4.65 -1.96 -0.05
N GLY A 19 -3.66 -2.85 0.05
CA GLY A 19 -3.12 -3.58 -1.10
C GLY A 19 -4.15 -4.46 -1.79
N LEU A 20 -4.98 -5.19 -1.06
CA LEU A 20 -6.07 -5.98 -1.64
C LEU A 20 -7.25 -5.11 -2.08
N GLY A 21 -7.65 -4.14 -1.26
CA GLY A 21 -8.79 -3.27 -1.51
C GLY A 21 -8.64 -2.43 -2.78
N PHE A 22 -7.44 -1.97 -3.08
CA PHE A 22 -7.15 -1.23 -4.32
C PHE A 22 -6.57 -2.11 -5.42
N GLY A 23 -5.79 -3.12 -5.07
CA GLY A 23 -5.10 -3.98 -6.03
C GLY A 23 -6.05 -4.86 -6.83
N LEU A 24 -7.03 -5.51 -6.19
CA LEU A 24 -8.01 -6.35 -6.88
C LEU A 24 -8.84 -5.55 -7.90
N PRO A 25 -9.43 -4.38 -7.54
CA PRO A 25 -10.10 -3.53 -8.52
C PRO A 25 -9.14 -3.01 -9.61
N ALA A 26 -7.87 -2.76 -9.31
CA ALA A 26 -6.90 -2.31 -10.32
C ALA A 26 -6.60 -3.40 -11.35
N VAL A 27 -6.42 -4.65 -10.92
CA VAL A 27 -6.26 -5.80 -11.83
C VAL A 27 -7.50 -5.97 -12.69
N TYR A 28 -8.69 -5.93 -12.09
CA TYR A 28 -9.92 -6.02 -12.84
C TYR A 28 -10.06 -4.87 -13.84
N GLY A 29 -9.78 -3.63 -13.42
CA GLY A 29 -9.81 -2.45 -14.27
C GLY A 29 -8.82 -2.55 -15.43
N ALA A 30 -7.62 -3.09 -15.21
CA ALA A 30 -6.63 -3.32 -16.27
C ALA A 30 -7.12 -4.34 -17.31
N VAL A 31 -7.69 -5.45 -16.86
CA VAL A 31 -8.27 -6.47 -17.74
C VAL A 31 -9.48 -5.93 -18.51
N HIS A 32 -10.35 -5.17 -17.84
CA HIS A 32 -11.50 -4.54 -18.47
C HIS A 32 -11.06 -3.56 -19.56
N TYR A 33 -10.09 -2.68 -19.23
CA TYR A 33 -9.55 -1.72 -20.17
C TYR A 33 -8.87 -2.39 -21.38
N ALA A 34 -8.12 -3.47 -21.15
CA ALA A 34 -7.47 -4.24 -22.21
C ALA A 34 -8.49 -4.88 -23.20
N ARG A 35 -9.68 -5.24 -22.70
CA ARG A 35 -10.72 -5.91 -23.50
C ARG A 35 -11.67 -4.94 -24.20
N HIS A 36 -11.99 -3.82 -23.55
CA HIS A 36 -13.06 -2.93 -24.01
C HIS A 36 -12.54 -1.54 -24.43
N GLY A 37 -11.29 -1.18 -24.09
CA GLY A 37 -10.72 0.14 -24.35
C GLY A 37 -11.31 1.27 -23.50
N GLU A 38 -12.12 0.92 -22.49
CA GLU A 38 -12.82 1.86 -21.63
C GLU A 38 -12.46 1.68 -20.17
N VAL A 39 -12.47 2.80 -19.42
CA VAL A 39 -12.26 2.77 -17.97
C VAL A 39 -13.46 2.07 -17.30
N TRP A 40 -13.16 1.07 -16.49
CA TRP A 40 -14.20 0.38 -15.72
C TRP A 40 -14.92 1.34 -14.77
N ARG A 41 -16.24 1.22 -14.72
CA ARG A 41 -17.10 2.02 -13.84
C ARG A 41 -17.71 1.14 -12.77
N PHE A 42 -17.55 1.58 -11.52
CA PHE A 42 -18.21 0.96 -10.39
C PHE A 42 -19.32 1.89 -9.89
N MET A 43 -20.55 1.40 -9.86
CA MET A 43 -21.75 2.18 -9.48
C MET A 43 -21.88 3.54 -10.24
N GLY A 44 -21.46 3.57 -11.51
CA GLY A 44 -21.50 4.77 -12.34
C GLY A 44 -20.28 5.69 -12.22
N PHE A 45 -19.38 5.45 -11.26
CA PHE A 45 -18.16 6.24 -11.09
C PHE A 45 -16.99 5.58 -11.81
N PRO A 46 -16.16 6.34 -12.56
CA PRO A 46 -14.98 5.81 -13.20
C PRO A 46 -13.98 5.39 -12.14
N THR A 47 -13.55 4.13 -12.20
CA THR A 47 -12.55 3.59 -11.30
C THR A 47 -11.19 3.68 -11.98
N TYR A 48 -10.25 4.41 -11.38
CA TYR A 48 -8.90 4.65 -11.92
C TYR A 48 -8.86 5.40 -13.26
N GLY A 49 -9.78 6.32 -13.50
CA GLY A 49 -9.81 7.17 -14.68
C GLY A 49 -10.41 8.54 -14.38
N HIS A 50 -10.29 9.47 -15.34
CA HIS A 50 -10.75 10.84 -15.25
C HIS A 50 -10.21 11.64 -14.06
N GLY A 51 -9.06 11.19 -13.50
CA GLY A 51 -8.39 11.80 -12.36
C GLY A 51 -7.31 12.82 -12.76
N PRO A 52 -6.52 13.29 -11.78
CA PRO A 52 -5.42 14.21 -12.00
C PRO A 52 -4.37 13.72 -13.00
N PHE A 53 -4.14 12.41 -13.15
CA PHE A 53 -3.23 11.88 -14.17
C PHE A 53 -3.68 12.31 -15.57
N GLU A 54 -4.93 12.13 -15.93
CA GLU A 54 -5.45 12.49 -17.25
C GLU A 54 -5.42 14.02 -17.45
N LYS A 55 -5.69 14.81 -16.41
CA LYS A 55 -5.57 16.26 -16.45
C LYS A 55 -4.12 16.73 -16.66
N ALA A 56 -3.15 15.95 -16.18
CA ALA A 56 -1.72 16.19 -16.41
C ALA A 56 -1.19 15.62 -17.74
N GLY A 57 -2.08 15.08 -18.60
CA GLY A 57 -1.70 14.51 -19.89
C GLY A 57 -1.19 13.06 -19.81
N ILE A 58 -1.37 12.39 -18.69
CA ILE A 58 -1.05 10.96 -18.52
C ILE A 58 -2.35 10.16 -18.69
N PRO A 59 -2.59 9.56 -19.85
CA PRO A 59 -3.83 8.82 -20.09
C PRO A 59 -3.86 7.54 -19.26
N THR A 60 -5.05 7.12 -18.85
CA THR A 60 -5.26 5.80 -18.24
C THR A 60 -4.94 4.72 -19.26
N THR A 61 -4.00 3.86 -18.95
CA THR A 61 -3.52 2.77 -19.81
C THR A 61 -3.36 1.49 -19.03
N VAL A 62 -3.32 0.34 -19.73
CA VAL A 62 -3.05 -0.96 -19.09
C VAL A 62 -1.73 -0.96 -18.32
N PRO A 63 -0.60 -0.46 -18.86
CA PRO A 63 0.64 -0.38 -18.09
C PRO A 63 0.54 0.47 -16.82
N LEU A 64 -0.20 1.59 -16.85
CA LEU A 64 -0.39 2.44 -15.67
C LEU A 64 -1.17 1.70 -14.57
N LEU A 65 -2.25 1.00 -14.95
CA LEU A 65 -3.07 0.20 -14.02
C LEU A 65 -2.30 -1.01 -13.50
N ALA A 66 -1.52 -1.68 -14.36
CA ALA A 66 -0.66 -2.79 -13.97
C ALA A 66 0.46 -2.35 -13.00
N GLY A 67 1.05 -1.17 -13.22
CA GLY A 67 2.01 -0.56 -12.31
C GLY A 67 1.40 -0.29 -10.94
N PHE A 68 0.19 0.24 -10.90
CA PHE A 68 -0.54 0.43 -9.64
C PHE A 68 -0.86 -0.90 -8.95
N ALA A 69 -1.32 -1.91 -9.69
CA ALA A 69 -1.57 -3.25 -9.15
C ALA A 69 -0.29 -3.88 -8.58
N ALA A 70 0.87 -3.67 -9.23
CA ALA A 70 2.17 -4.13 -8.73
C ALA A 70 2.56 -3.45 -7.42
N VAL A 71 2.34 -2.14 -7.28
CA VAL A 71 2.54 -1.40 -6.01
C VAL A 71 1.64 -1.96 -4.92
N CYS A 72 0.36 -2.20 -5.20
CA CYS A 72 -0.58 -2.81 -4.27
C CYS A 72 -0.14 -4.24 -3.86
N GLY A 73 0.38 -5.03 -4.80
CA GLY A 73 0.94 -6.36 -4.50
C GLY A 73 2.16 -6.29 -3.59
N ALA A 74 3.07 -5.34 -3.83
CA ALA A 74 4.21 -5.10 -2.97
C ALA A 74 3.79 -4.64 -1.56
N GLU A 75 2.69 -3.90 -1.44
CA GLU A 75 2.10 -3.50 -0.16
C GLU A 75 1.57 -4.70 0.64
N VAL A 76 0.94 -5.68 -0.02
CA VAL A 76 0.53 -6.96 0.61
C VAL A 76 1.76 -7.73 1.11
N ILE A 77 2.86 -7.75 0.33
CA ILE A 77 4.12 -8.37 0.76
C ILE A 77 4.67 -7.65 1.98
N ALA A 78 4.70 -6.32 1.98
CA ALA A 78 5.14 -5.52 3.14
C ALA A 78 4.29 -5.83 4.37
N GLY A 79 2.97 -5.91 4.23
CA GLY A 79 2.04 -6.31 5.28
C GLY A 79 2.34 -7.69 5.84
N SER A 80 2.62 -8.67 4.97
CA SER A 80 2.98 -10.03 5.37
C SER A 80 4.29 -10.08 6.16
N LEU A 81 5.28 -9.28 5.77
CA LEU A 81 6.56 -9.15 6.47
C LEU A 81 6.40 -8.47 7.83
N LEU A 82 5.57 -7.42 7.90
CA LEU A 82 5.22 -6.73 9.15
C LEU A 82 4.48 -7.66 10.12
N TRP A 83 3.57 -8.49 9.61
CA TRP A 83 2.87 -9.50 10.42
C TRP A 83 3.84 -10.47 11.08
N ARG A 84 4.90 -10.85 10.35
CA ARG A 84 5.99 -11.70 10.85
C ARG A 84 7.01 -10.94 11.70
N GLY A 85 6.83 -9.65 11.97
CA GLY A 85 7.73 -8.81 12.75
C GLY A 85 9.09 -8.53 12.07
N ARG A 86 9.19 -8.69 10.76
CA ARG A 86 10.44 -8.47 10.03
C ARG A 86 10.72 -6.99 9.79
N ARG A 87 11.94 -6.54 10.04
CA ARG A 87 12.39 -5.15 9.77
C ARG A 87 12.27 -4.77 8.30
N SER A 88 12.48 -5.74 7.39
CA SER A 88 12.32 -5.54 5.94
C SER A 88 10.90 -5.10 5.55
N GLY A 89 9.87 -5.51 6.29
CA GLY A 89 8.49 -5.05 6.08
C GLY A 89 8.34 -3.55 6.34
N LYS A 90 9.00 -3.02 7.38
CA LYS A 90 9.01 -1.58 7.67
C LYS A 90 9.70 -0.80 6.55
N THR A 91 10.88 -1.24 6.13
CA THR A 91 11.64 -0.59 5.05
C THR A 91 10.84 -0.59 3.74
N LEU A 92 10.26 -1.73 3.38
CA LEU A 92 9.45 -1.86 2.17
C LEU A 92 8.21 -0.96 2.22
N ALA A 93 7.48 -0.95 3.33
CA ALA A 93 6.29 -0.12 3.50
C ALA A 93 6.60 1.38 3.37
N LEU A 94 7.73 1.84 3.89
CA LEU A 94 8.16 3.23 3.77
C LEU A 94 8.68 3.56 2.36
N ALA A 95 9.36 2.61 1.70
CA ALA A 95 9.86 2.79 0.33
C ALA A 95 8.71 2.84 -0.69
N LEU A 96 7.59 2.17 -0.45
CA LEU A 96 6.41 2.19 -1.32
C LEU A 96 5.61 3.50 -1.21
N LEU A 97 5.70 4.20 -0.07
CA LEU A 97 4.88 5.37 0.22
C LEU A 97 4.87 6.45 -0.88
N PRO A 98 6.01 6.87 -1.48
CA PRO A 98 5.99 7.88 -2.53
C PRO A 98 5.23 7.42 -3.78
N PHE A 99 5.33 6.14 -4.15
CA PHE A 99 4.61 5.57 -5.29
C PHE A 99 3.11 5.51 -5.01
N GLU A 100 2.73 5.10 -3.81
CA GLU A 100 1.34 5.07 -3.39
C GLU A 100 0.71 6.46 -3.39
N ILE A 101 1.40 7.46 -2.84
CA ILE A 101 0.92 8.85 -2.85
C ILE A 101 0.69 9.32 -4.30
N ALA A 102 1.64 9.05 -5.20
CA ALA A 102 1.52 9.41 -6.61
C ALA A 102 0.26 8.80 -7.24
N TYR A 103 -0.02 7.51 -6.99
CA TYR A 103 -1.21 6.84 -7.50
C TYR A 103 -2.51 7.30 -6.83
N TRP A 104 -2.51 7.51 -5.50
CA TRP A 104 -3.70 7.99 -4.80
C TRP A 104 -4.12 9.38 -5.27
N VAL A 105 -3.14 10.27 -5.45
CA VAL A 105 -3.40 11.61 -6.01
C VAL A 105 -3.78 11.49 -7.49
N GLY A 106 -3.02 10.72 -8.26
CA GLY A 106 -3.22 10.57 -9.70
C GLY A 106 -4.57 10.01 -10.09
N PHE A 107 -5.07 9.02 -9.35
CA PHE A 107 -6.39 8.42 -9.55
C PHE A 107 -7.49 9.05 -8.67
N ALA A 108 -7.17 10.07 -7.87
CA ALA A 108 -8.10 10.72 -6.93
C ALA A 108 -8.78 9.74 -5.96
N LEU A 109 -8.00 8.82 -5.36
CA LEU A 109 -8.51 7.79 -4.45
C LEU A 109 -8.69 8.36 -3.02
N PRO A 110 -9.91 8.63 -2.54
CA PRO A 110 -10.12 9.33 -1.27
C PRO A 110 -9.72 8.49 -0.04
N ALA A 111 -9.85 7.18 -0.12
CA ALA A 111 -9.52 6.28 0.98
C ALA A 111 -8.02 5.92 1.06
N GLY A 112 -7.27 6.11 -0.02
CA GLY A 112 -5.83 5.81 -0.08
C GLY A 112 -5.02 6.55 0.99
N PRO A 113 -5.08 7.89 1.06
CA PRO A 113 -4.36 8.68 2.05
C PRO A 113 -4.70 8.30 3.50
N LEU A 114 -5.95 7.96 3.79
CA LEU A 114 -6.39 7.56 5.13
C LEU A 114 -5.76 6.23 5.56
N LEU A 115 -5.82 5.22 4.70
CA LEU A 115 -5.23 3.91 4.97
C LEU A 115 -3.70 4.01 5.04
N GLY A 116 -3.09 4.76 4.14
CA GLY A 116 -1.64 4.99 4.13
C GLY A 116 -1.14 5.76 5.34
N ALA A 117 -1.86 6.78 5.82
CA ALA A 117 -1.53 7.49 7.05
C ALA A 117 -1.62 6.56 8.26
N GLY A 118 -2.71 5.79 8.39
CA GLY A 118 -2.88 4.81 9.46
C GLY A 118 -1.74 3.79 9.50
N ARG A 119 -1.39 3.22 8.33
CA ARG A 119 -0.26 2.30 8.19
C ARG A 119 1.07 2.97 8.58
N THR A 120 1.34 4.16 8.05
CA THR A 120 2.62 4.87 8.28
C THR A 120 2.82 5.20 9.75
N ILE A 121 1.79 5.70 10.42
CA ILE A 121 1.82 5.94 11.86
C ILE A 121 2.11 4.64 12.62
N ALA A 122 1.41 3.56 12.29
CA ALA A 122 1.63 2.26 12.93
C ALA A 122 3.03 1.70 12.68
N VAL A 123 3.61 1.92 11.47
CA VAL A 123 4.98 1.52 11.11
C VAL A 123 6.01 2.34 11.86
N ILE A 124 5.80 3.66 12.03
CA ILE A 124 6.72 4.53 12.79
C ILE A 124 6.72 4.15 14.27
N CYS A 125 5.54 3.84 14.82
CA CYS A 125 5.39 3.36 16.21
C CYS A 125 5.92 1.94 16.41
N PHE A 126 6.27 1.21 15.34
CA PHE A 126 6.87 -0.10 15.42
C PHE A 126 8.34 0.00 15.81
N HIS A 127 8.66 -0.37 17.06
CA HIS A 127 10.02 -0.56 17.53
C HIS A 127 10.31 -2.07 17.48
N PRO A 128 11.16 -2.54 16.56
CA PRO A 128 11.63 -3.91 16.63
C PRO A 128 12.36 -4.07 17.97
N ASN A 129 12.04 -5.13 18.72
CA ASN A 129 12.71 -5.43 19.96
C ASN A 129 14.23 -5.43 19.71
N GLU A 130 14.93 -4.45 20.27
CA GLU A 130 16.38 -4.55 20.42
C GLU A 130 16.65 -5.83 21.22
N PRO A 131 17.54 -6.72 20.75
CA PRO A 131 17.97 -7.83 21.60
C PRO A 131 18.51 -7.18 22.87
N VAL A 132 17.91 -7.55 24.01
CA VAL A 132 18.43 -7.16 25.32
C VAL A 132 19.91 -7.52 25.31
N SER A 133 20.75 -6.52 25.17
CA SER A 133 22.18 -6.65 25.36
C SER A 133 22.37 -7.17 26.79
N CYS A 134 22.55 -8.45 26.88
CA CYS A 134 22.98 -9.09 28.15
C CYS A 134 24.34 -8.50 28.42
N SER A 135 24.38 -7.38 29.13
CA SER A 135 25.62 -6.85 29.72
C SER A 135 26.16 -7.95 30.63
N LYS A 136 27.06 -8.75 30.08
CA LYS A 136 27.95 -9.55 30.88
C LYS A 136 28.93 -8.59 31.56
N ASN A 137 28.47 -7.93 32.62
CA ASN A 137 29.36 -7.51 33.68
C ASN A 137 29.71 -8.76 34.47
N THR A 138 30.80 -9.37 34.12
CA THR A 138 31.53 -10.31 34.99
C THR A 138 32.64 -9.52 35.65
N PRO A 139 32.74 -9.53 37.01
CA PRO A 139 33.81 -8.87 37.75
C PRO A 139 35.16 -9.55 37.50
#